data_4fe77f9a446fc273b1919bbc443f43b7
#
_entry.id   4fe77f9a446fc273b1919bbc443f43b7
#
_cell.length_a   1.000
_cell.length_b   1.000
_cell.length_c   1.000
_cell.angle_alpha   90.00
_cell.angle_beta   90.00
_cell.angle_gamma   90.00
#
_symmetry.space_group_name_H-M   'P 1'
#
loop_
_entity.id
_entity.type
_entity.pdbx_description
1 polymer ?
#
loop_
_entity_poly.entity_id
_entity_poly.type
_entity_poly.pdbx_seq_one_letter_code
_entity_poly.pdbx_strand_id
1 'polypeptide(L)'
;MTLLIRPIFKVGEGSKGFLLRLAEANGLDIGVIDKLGIVFDIAVLNTLGYLPADFENTSLEKYAKSLENTLVVHGKSWNHKVPRFCPQCLQRDAYWRYEWELLFFDACHEHQVWLIDRCSECYQLLSWKRSSLMRCTCGADLRVQQAVRCPKAVVRLSKALSHQVFVTNNELPFYIVAPINLAQLQRFVRMLGTYGDSTVGLMPKRLKVNEELVNSWQLTSLAAEILDQWPKSFHMMLDSMQNRPG
;
A
#
# COMPACT_ATOMS: atom_id res chain seq x y z
N MET A 1 -11.98 10.90 -26.32
CA MET A 1 -10.99 9.99 -26.93
C MET A 1 -11.36 8.59 -26.51
N THR A 2 -11.66 7.70 -27.45
CA THR A 2 -12.03 6.30 -27.13
C THR A 2 -10.78 5.45 -27.24
N LEU A 3 -10.45 4.67 -26.21
CA LEU A 3 -9.32 3.75 -26.25
C LEU A 3 -9.66 2.51 -27.09
N LEU A 4 -8.68 2.03 -27.87
CA LEU A 4 -8.85 0.83 -28.70
C LEU A 4 -8.89 -0.44 -27.86
N ILE A 5 -8.02 -0.54 -26.86
CA ILE A 5 -7.92 -1.70 -25.96
C ILE A 5 -8.34 -1.28 -24.57
N ARG A 6 -9.32 -1.98 -24.03
CA ARG A 6 -9.91 -1.75 -22.70
C ARG A 6 -9.70 -2.97 -21.83
N PRO A 7 -8.57 -3.07 -21.09
CA PRO A 7 -8.34 -4.20 -20.20
C PRO A 7 -9.41 -4.26 -19.11
N ILE A 8 -9.91 -5.44 -18.80
CA ILE A 8 -10.82 -5.64 -17.68
C ILE A 8 -10.08 -5.39 -16.37
N PHE A 9 -10.72 -4.67 -15.45
CA PHE A 9 -10.21 -4.45 -14.11
C PHE A 9 -10.17 -5.75 -13.33
N LYS A 10 -9.08 -6.02 -12.62
CA LYS A 10 -8.92 -7.26 -11.85
C LYS A 10 -9.30 -7.06 -10.40
N VAL A 11 -9.87 -8.10 -9.79
CA VAL A 11 -10.19 -8.08 -8.35
C VAL A 11 -8.91 -7.83 -7.55
N GLY A 12 -8.93 -6.82 -6.68
CA GLY A 12 -7.76 -6.44 -5.89
C GLY A 12 -6.69 -5.63 -6.64
N GLU A 13 -6.96 -5.20 -7.87
CA GLU A 13 -6.04 -4.34 -8.62
C GLU A 13 -6.05 -2.90 -8.07
N GLY A 14 -4.87 -2.29 -7.96
CA GLY A 14 -4.70 -0.89 -7.58
C GLY A 14 -4.95 0.06 -8.74
N SER A 15 -5.46 1.25 -8.44
CA SER A 15 -5.83 2.25 -9.46
C SER A 15 -4.65 2.65 -10.35
N LYS A 16 -3.48 2.91 -9.77
CA LYS A 16 -2.27 3.28 -10.52
C LYS A 16 -1.76 2.12 -11.39
N GLY A 17 -1.83 0.90 -10.87
CA GLY A 17 -1.47 -0.30 -11.61
C GLY A 17 -2.37 -0.51 -12.83
N PHE A 18 -3.67 -0.35 -12.65
CA PHE A 18 -4.63 -0.43 -13.74
C PHE A 18 -4.37 0.63 -14.83
N LEU A 19 -4.17 1.90 -14.42
CA LEU A 19 -3.88 2.97 -15.37
C LEU A 19 -2.59 2.72 -16.16
N LEU A 20 -1.56 2.18 -15.51
CA LEU A 20 -0.32 1.83 -16.20
C LEU A 20 -0.56 0.67 -17.19
N ARG A 21 -1.32 -0.35 -16.80
CA ARG A 21 -1.69 -1.46 -17.68
C ARG A 21 -2.57 -1.03 -18.85
N LEU A 22 -3.46 -0.07 -18.61
CA LEU A 22 -4.28 0.56 -19.65
C LEU A 22 -3.42 1.33 -20.66
N ALA A 23 -2.46 2.12 -20.17
CA ALA A 23 -1.49 2.84 -20.99
C ALA A 23 -0.66 1.87 -21.85
N GLU A 24 -0.08 0.85 -21.21
CA GLU A 24 0.73 -0.18 -21.89
C GLU A 24 -0.06 -0.87 -23.01
N ALA A 25 -1.31 -1.28 -22.73
CA ALA A 25 -2.16 -1.96 -23.71
C ALA A 25 -2.47 -1.10 -24.94
N ASN A 26 -2.46 0.23 -24.80
CA ASN A 26 -2.75 1.18 -25.90
C ASN A 26 -1.49 1.85 -26.47
N GLY A 27 -0.28 1.43 -26.05
CA GLY A 27 0.98 2.04 -26.50
C GLY A 27 1.11 3.51 -26.09
N LEU A 28 0.47 3.92 -24.99
CA LEU A 28 0.46 5.28 -24.48
C LEU A 28 1.48 5.46 -23.36
N ASP A 29 2.01 6.66 -23.23
CA ASP A 29 2.72 7.06 -22.02
C ASP A 29 1.72 7.30 -20.88
N ILE A 30 2.05 6.82 -19.67
CA ILE A 30 1.19 7.03 -18.49
C ILE A 30 0.98 8.51 -18.19
N GLY A 31 1.92 9.38 -18.57
CA GLY A 31 1.77 10.83 -18.44
C GLY A 31 0.64 11.41 -19.29
N VAL A 32 0.23 10.72 -20.35
CA VAL A 32 -0.97 11.09 -21.13
C VAL A 32 -2.22 10.77 -20.33
N ILE A 33 -2.25 9.60 -19.69
CA ILE A 33 -3.35 9.18 -18.81
C ILE A 33 -3.37 10.02 -17.53
N ASP A 34 -2.21 10.36 -16.99
CA ASP A 34 -2.07 11.28 -15.86
C ASP A 34 -2.67 12.67 -16.14
N LYS A 35 -2.55 13.21 -17.31
CA LYS A 35 -3.17 14.49 -17.70
C LYS A 35 -4.70 14.44 -17.80
N LEU A 36 -5.28 13.25 -17.92
CA LEU A 36 -6.73 13.04 -17.97
C LEU A 36 -7.40 13.06 -16.58
N GLY A 37 -6.65 13.41 -15.54
CA GLY A 37 -7.16 13.61 -14.18
C GLY A 37 -7.15 12.36 -13.30
N ILE A 38 -6.12 12.20 -12.55
CA ILE A 38 -5.69 10.99 -11.84
C ILE A 38 -6.34 10.77 -10.47
N VAL A 39 -7.45 11.29 -10.25
CA VAL A 39 -8.36 10.66 -9.32
C VAL A 39 -9.04 9.58 -10.14
N PHE A 40 -8.95 8.34 -9.70
CA PHE A 40 -9.63 7.22 -10.34
C PHE A 40 -11.14 7.51 -10.25
N ASP A 41 -11.63 8.27 -11.22
CA ASP A 41 -12.99 8.76 -11.30
C ASP A 41 -13.72 7.93 -12.36
N ILE A 42 -14.84 7.34 -11.99
CA ILE A 42 -15.73 6.62 -12.92
C ILE A 42 -16.09 7.53 -14.10
N ALA A 43 -16.27 8.84 -13.89
CA ALA A 43 -16.53 9.80 -14.95
C ALA A 43 -15.39 9.83 -15.98
N VAL A 44 -14.12 9.79 -15.53
CA VAL A 44 -12.96 9.75 -16.44
C VAL A 44 -12.94 8.43 -17.20
N LEU A 45 -13.21 7.31 -16.56
CA LEU A 45 -13.26 6.00 -17.20
C LEU A 45 -14.38 5.93 -18.25
N ASN A 46 -15.53 6.52 -17.98
CA ASN A 46 -16.61 6.65 -18.97
C ASN A 46 -16.15 7.44 -20.20
N THR A 47 -15.36 8.51 -20.03
CA THR A 47 -14.79 9.26 -21.17
C THR A 47 -13.81 8.43 -22.00
N LEU A 48 -13.20 7.41 -21.40
CA LEU A 48 -12.31 6.45 -22.05
C LEU A 48 -13.08 5.27 -22.69
N GLY A 49 -14.41 5.25 -22.56
CA GLY A 49 -15.28 4.26 -23.19
C GLY A 49 -15.59 3.03 -22.32
N TYR A 50 -15.30 3.08 -21.02
CA TYR A 50 -15.79 2.08 -20.07
C TYR A 50 -17.26 2.35 -19.73
N LEU A 51 -18.05 1.30 -19.57
CA LEU A 51 -19.43 1.39 -19.14
C LEU A 51 -19.54 1.19 -17.62
N PRO A 52 -20.56 1.74 -16.96
CA PRO A 52 -20.79 1.48 -15.54
C PRO A 52 -20.84 -0.02 -15.19
N ALA A 53 -21.42 -0.83 -16.06
CA ALA A 53 -21.48 -2.28 -15.90
C ALA A 53 -20.09 -2.95 -15.85
N ASP A 54 -19.05 -2.35 -16.43
CA ASP A 54 -17.68 -2.88 -16.36
C ASP A 54 -17.09 -2.82 -14.94
N PHE A 55 -17.74 -2.06 -14.06
CA PHE A 55 -17.31 -1.83 -12.69
C PHE A 55 -18.30 -2.32 -11.63
N GLU A 56 -19.55 -2.69 -12.02
CA GLU A 56 -20.54 -3.20 -11.09
C GLU A 56 -20.05 -4.47 -10.40
N ASN A 57 -20.20 -4.51 -9.06
CA ASN A 57 -19.76 -5.61 -8.20
C ASN A 57 -18.24 -5.89 -8.24
N THR A 58 -17.43 -5.04 -8.85
CA THR A 58 -15.97 -5.16 -8.80
C THR A 58 -15.46 -4.65 -7.46
N SER A 59 -14.29 -5.12 -7.08
CA SER A 59 -13.53 -4.54 -5.95
C SER A 59 -13.25 -3.04 -6.16
N LEU A 60 -13.39 -2.53 -7.38
CA LEU A 60 -13.23 -1.13 -7.71
C LEU A 60 -14.29 -0.23 -7.08
N GLU A 61 -15.55 -0.62 -7.13
CA GLU A 61 -16.63 0.15 -6.49
C GLU A 61 -16.44 0.20 -4.98
N LYS A 62 -16.08 -0.96 -4.39
CA LYS A 62 -15.75 -1.06 -2.95
C LYS A 62 -14.50 -0.27 -2.62
N TYR A 63 -13.51 -0.29 -3.51
CA TYR A 63 -12.26 0.45 -3.37
C TYR A 63 -12.48 1.96 -3.50
N ALA A 64 -13.26 2.44 -4.46
CA ALA A 64 -13.62 3.84 -4.62
C ALA A 64 -14.37 4.37 -3.39
N LYS A 65 -15.38 3.64 -2.91
CA LYS A 65 -16.10 3.96 -1.68
C LYS A 65 -15.19 3.97 -0.44
N SER A 66 -14.24 3.03 -0.35
CA SER A 66 -13.23 2.99 0.71
C SER A 66 -12.25 4.15 0.59
N LEU A 67 -11.86 4.53 -0.62
CA LEU A 67 -11.03 5.71 -0.87
C LEU A 67 -11.74 7.00 -0.48
N GLU A 68 -12.99 7.19 -0.88
CA GLU A 68 -13.80 8.36 -0.51
C GLU A 68 -13.90 8.49 1.01
N ASN A 69 -14.24 7.42 1.70
CA ASN A 69 -14.29 7.40 3.16
C ASN A 69 -12.95 7.66 3.82
N THR A 70 -11.85 7.26 3.19
CA THR A 70 -10.49 7.42 3.73
C THR A 70 -9.89 8.77 3.35
N LEU A 71 -10.20 9.30 2.19
CA LEU A 71 -9.77 10.62 1.72
C LEU A 71 -10.45 11.75 2.49
N VAL A 72 -11.74 11.63 2.77
CA VAL A 72 -12.52 12.62 3.54
C VAL A 72 -11.96 12.76 4.95
N VAL A 73 -11.49 11.69 5.56
CA VAL A 73 -10.99 11.73 6.94
C VAL A 73 -9.50 12.10 7.03
N HIS A 74 -8.64 11.65 6.14
CA HIS A 74 -7.18 11.85 6.28
C HIS A 74 -6.34 11.64 5.03
N GLY A 75 -6.43 12.24 3.94
CA GLY A 75 -5.59 12.21 2.72
C GLY A 75 -4.15 11.61 2.75
N LYS A 76 -3.83 10.79 3.77
CA LYS A 76 -2.49 10.27 4.10
C LYS A 76 -2.46 8.76 4.33
N SER A 77 -3.53 8.04 4.01
CA SER A 77 -3.60 6.58 4.20
C SER A 77 -2.98 5.79 3.05
N TRP A 78 -2.66 6.45 1.95
CA TRP A 78 -2.19 5.84 0.71
C TRP A 78 -0.87 6.43 0.23
N ASN A 79 0.01 5.58 -0.27
CA ASN A 79 1.23 5.97 -0.97
C ASN A 79 1.08 5.78 -2.47
N HIS A 80 0.63 6.82 -3.15
CA HIS A 80 0.51 6.80 -4.61
C HIS A 80 1.75 7.29 -5.36
N LYS A 81 2.82 7.67 -4.64
CA LYS A 81 4.00 8.30 -5.26
C LYS A 81 5.06 7.28 -5.65
N VAL A 82 5.38 6.36 -4.75
CA VAL A 82 6.40 5.35 -4.99
C VAL A 82 5.73 3.99 -5.14
N PRO A 83 5.79 3.36 -6.32
CA PRO A 83 5.29 2.00 -6.51
C PRO A 83 6.05 1.02 -5.63
N ARG A 84 5.31 0.10 -4.98
CA ARG A 84 5.87 -1.00 -4.18
C ARG A 84 5.22 -2.29 -4.63
N PHE A 85 5.95 -3.39 -4.61
CA PHE A 85 5.42 -4.66 -5.13
C PHE A 85 6.05 -5.89 -4.47
N CYS A 86 5.38 -7.01 -4.62
CA CYS A 86 5.92 -8.34 -4.35
C CYS A 86 6.23 -9.04 -5.68
N PRO A 87 7.48 -9.44 -5.96
CA PRO A 87 7.83 -10.11 -7.21
C PRO A 87 7.06 -11.40 -7.45
N GLN A 88 6.89 -12.20 -6.41
CA GLN A 88 6.17 -13.47 -6.49
C GLN A 88 4.66 -13.28 -6.81
N CYS A 89 4.04 -12.22 -6.28
CA CYS A 89 2.68 -11.86 -6.68
C CYS A 89 2.63 -11.44 -8.15
N LEU A 90 3.58 -10.60 -8.62
CA LEU A 90 3.64 -10.19 -10.02
C LEU A 90 3.93 -11.35 -10.97
N GLN A 91 4.70 -12.35 -10.53
CA GLN A 91 4.97 -13.55 -11.31
C GLN A 91 3.71 -14.41 -11.48
N ARG A 92 2.90 -14.52 -10.42
CA ARG A 92 1.65 -15.27 -10.45
C ARG A 92 0.55 -14.54 -11.21
N ASP A 93 0.39 -13.22 -10.91
CA ASP A 93 -0.70 -12.41 -11.39
C ASP A 93 -0.17 -11.09 -11.98
N ALA A 94 -0.37 -10.90 -13.26
CA ALA A 94 0.15 -9.75 -14.01
C ALA A 94 -0.64 -8.46 -13.74
N TYR A 95 -0.77 -8.05 -12.46
CA TYR A 95 -1.38 -6.78 -12.09
C TYR A 95 -0.82 -6.24 -10.76
N TRP A 96 -0.96 -4.93 -10.57
CA TRP A 96 -0.52 -4.23 -9.37
C TRP A 96 -1.62 -4.23 -8.33
N ARG A 97 -1.33 -4.73 -7.13
CA ARG A 97 -2.34 -4.86 -6.08
C ARG A 97 -2.56 -3.54 -5.36
N TYR A 98 -3.82 -3.22 -5.04
CA TYR A 98 -4.18 -2.03 -4.28
C TYR A 98 -3.50 -1.98 -2.90
N GLU A 99 -3.32 -3.14 -2.27
CA GLU A 99 -2.71 -3.26 -0.95
C GLU A 99 -1.31 -2.64 -0.91
N TRP A 100 -0.57 -2.72 -2.01
CA TRP A 100 0.77 -2.17 -2.11
C TRP A 100 0.80 -0.64 -2.11
N GLU A 101 -0.34 0.00 -2.27
CA GLU A 101 -0.52 1.44 -2.17
C GLU A 101 -0.90 1.88 -0.75
N LEU A 102 -1.18 0.95 0.19
CA LEU A 102 -1.52 1.28 1.58
C LEU A 102 -0.28 1.66 2.38
N LEU A 103 -0.36 2.76 3.17
CA LEU A 103 0.69 3.06 4.15
C LEU A 103 0.80 1.93 5.18
N PHE A 104 2.03 1.62 5.57
CA PHE A 104 2.40 0.55 6.50
C PHE A 104 2.10 -0.87 6.01
N PHE A 105 1.61 -1.04 4.79
CA PHE A 105 1.58 -2.32 4.13
C PHE A 105 2.93 -2.56 3.45
N ASP A 106 3.94 -2.89 4.23
CA ASP A 106 5.33 -2.97 3.77
C ASP A 106 5.75 -4.41 3.45
N ALA A 107 4.90 -5.40 3.74
CA ALA A 107 5.16 -6.81 3.48
C ALA A 107 4.00 -7.50 2.76
N CYS A 108 4.34 -8.41 1.88
CA CYS A 108 3.38 -9.31 1.26
C CYS A 108 2.95 -10.39 2.27
N HIS A 109 1.69 -10.39 2.67
CA HIS A 109 1.18 -11.37 3.64
C HIS A 109 1.04 -12.78 3.05
N GLU A 110 0.93 -12.91 1.73
CA GLU A 110 0.88 -14.21 1.04
C GLU A 110 2.26 -14.88 0.95
N HIS A 111 3.28 -14.12 0.52
CA HIS A 111 4.63 -14.67 0.30
C HIS A 111 5.59 -14.43 1.48
N GLN A 112 5.15 -13.71 2.53
CA GLN A 112 5.89 -13.43 3.75
C GLN A 112 7.25 -12.76 3.50
N VAL A 113 7.27 -11.83 2.56
CA VAL A 113 8.45 -11.07 2.15
C VAL A 113 8.17 -9.57 2.24
N TRP A 114 9.21 -8.78 2.46
CA TRP A 114 9.13 -7.34 2.32
C TRP A 114 8.77 -6.96 0.88
N LEU A 115 7.96 -5.93 0.71
CA LEU A 115 7.75 -5.33 -0.60
C LEU A 115 9.04 -4.67 -1.09
N ILE A 116 9.14 -4.45 -2.39
CA ILE A 116 10.28 -3.81 -3.06
C ILE A 116 9.80 -2.49 -3.68
N ASP A 117 10.55 -1.43 -3.48
CA ASP A 117 10.33 -0.11 -4.09
C ASP A 117 11.45 0.31 -5.05
N ARG A 118 12.50 -0.50 -5.15
CA ARG A 118 13.70 -0.27 -5.99
C ARG A 118 13.93 -1.42 -6.95
N CYS A 119 14.51 -1.10 -8.08
CA CYS A 119 14.99 -2.10 -9.03
C CYS A 119 16.33 -2.68 -8.56
N SER A 120 16.48 -4.01 -8.58
CA SER A 120 17.74 -4.69 -8.20
C SER A 120 18.87 -4.46 -9.21
N GLU A 121 18.54 -4.14 -10.47
CA GLU A 121 19.53 -3.95 -11.54
C GLU A 121 20.10 -2.51 -11.56
N CYS A 122 19.23 -1.51 -11.53
CA CYS A 122 19.68 -0.12 -11.62
C CYS A 122 19.65 0.63 -10.27
N TYR A 123 19.18 0.01 -9.20
CA TYR A 123 19.08 0.54 -7.85
C TYR A 123 18.24 1.83 -7.70
N GLN A 124 17.54 2.23 -8.76
CA GLN A 124 16.67 3.39 -8.72
C GLN A 124 15.32 3.05 -8.10
N LEU A 125 14.73 4.03 -7.41
CA LEU A 125 13.35 3.94 -6.97
C LEU A 125 12.44 3.72 -8.16
N LEU A 126 11.45 2.84 -8.00
CA LEU A 126 10.45 2.64 -9.03
C LEU A 126 9.64 3.90 -9.25
N SER A 127 9.27 4.10 -10.49
CA SER A 127 8.40 5.20 -10.92
C SER A 127 7.16 4.65 -11.59
N TRP A 128 6.03 5.34 -11.40
CA TRP A 128 4.85 5.09 -12.24
C TRP A 128 5.08 5.52 -13.69
N LYS A 129 6.00 6.44 -13.94
CA LYS A 129 6.38 6.90 -15.28
C LYS A 129 7.28 5.88 -15.98
N ARG A 130 6.72 4.73 -16.31
CA ARG A 130 7.37 3.66 -17.06
C ARG A 130 6.42 3.09 -18.11
N SER A 131 6.95 2.52 -19.17
CA SER A 131 6.16 2.04 -20.33
C SER A 131 5.51 0.67 -20.09
N SER A 132 5.91 -0.06 -19.06
CA SER A 132 5.40 -1.40 -18.79
C SER A 132 5.13 -1.61 -17.30
N LEU A 133 4.06 -2.35 -17.01
CA LEU A 133 3.74 -2.75 -15.64
C LEU A 133 4.82 -3.67 -15.05
N MET A 134 5.36 -4.59 -15.87
CA MET A 134 6.27 -5.65 -15.44
C MET A 134 7.75 -5.28 -15.54
N ARG A 135 8.09 -4.12 -16.10
CA ARG A 135 9.48 -3.71 -16.33
C ARG A 135 9.79 -2.40 -15.62
N CYS A 136 11.02 -2.32 -15.11
CA CYS A 136 11.62 -1.08 -14.67
C CYS A 136 11.90 -0.15 -15.86
N THR A 137 12.13 1.12 -15.63
CA THR A 137 12.59 2.08 -16.66
C THR A 137 13.90 1.68 -17.32
N CYS A 138 14.76 0.93 -16.63
CA CYS A 138 16.00 0.36 -17.21
C CYS A 138 15.77 -0.91 -18.03
N GLY A 139 14.54 -1.42 -18.12
CA GLY A 139 14.19 -2.64 -18.84
C GLY A 139 14.20 -3.93 -18.02
N ALA A 140 14.73 -3.92 -16.80
CA ALA A 140 14.77 -5.09 -15.92
C ALA A 140 13.37 -5.63 -15.61
N ASP A 141 13.22 -6.96 -15.61
CA ASP A 141 11.96 -7.63 -15.28
C ASP A 141 11.75 -7.61 -13.75
N LEU A 142 10.62 -7.03 -13.31
CA LEU A 142 10.28 -6.92 -11.90
C LEU A 142 9.84 -8.25 -11.27
N ARG A 143 9.42 -9.23 -12.09
CA ARG A 143 8.92 -10.52 -11.62
C ARG A 143 10.00 -11.45 -11.10
N VAL A 144 11.24 -11.26 -11.55
CA VAL A 144 12.39 -12.12 -11.18
C VAL A 144 13.26 -11.52 -10.08
N GLN A 145 12.87 -10.36 -9.55
CA GLN A 145 13.62 -9.72 -8.48
C GLN A 145 13.49 -10.49 -7.16
N GLN A 146 14.55 -10.44 -6.36
CA GLN A 146 14.57 -11.13 -5.08
C GLN A 146 13.99 -10.24 -3.96
N ALA A 147 13.08 -10.81 -3.19
CA ALA A 147 12.54 -10.16 -2.00
C ALA A 147 13.04 -10.87 -0.72
N VAL A 148 13.28 -10.09 0.31
CA VAL A 148 13.76 -10.58 1.61
C VAL A 148 12.59 -11.01 2.48
N ARG A 149 12.74 -12.11 3.22
CA ARG A 149 11.73 -12.54 4.19
C ARG A 149 11.52 -11.52 5.28
N CYS A 150 10.28 -11.34 5.70
CA CYS A 150 9.91 -10.42 6.78
C CYS A 150 9.45 -11.17 8.04
N PRO A 151 9.49 -10.52 9.22
CA PRO A 151 9.01 -11.08 10.48
C PRO A 151 7.51 -11.44 10.42
N LYS A 152 7.11 -12.51 11.09
CA LYS A 152 5.71 -12.97 11.15
C LYS A 152 4.76 -11.90 11.72
N ALA A 153 5.20 -11.09 12.66
CA ALA A 153 4.41 -9.99 13.21
C ALA A 153 4.04 -8.98 12.12
N VAL A 154 4.99 -8.62 11.25
CA VAL A 154 4.75 -7.71 10.11
C VAL A 154 3.79 -8.32 9.10
N VAL A 155 3.88 -9.64 8.84
CA VAL A 155 2.92 -10.37 8.00
C VAL A 155 1.50 -10.23 8.54
N ARG A 156 1.32 -10.43 9.86
CA ARG A 156 0.01 -10.28 10.53
C ARG A 156 -0.54 -8.86 10.42
N LEU A 157 0.32 -7.86 10.62
CA LEU A 157 -0.08 -6.45 10.47
C LEU A 157 -0.50 -6.14 9.04
N SER A 158 0.27 -6.57 8.04
CA SER A 158 -0.09 -6.38 6.61
C SER A 158 -1.43 -7.05 6.29
N LYS A 159 -1.66 -8.27 6.79
CA LYS A 159 -2.95 -8.95 6.62
C LYS A 159 -4.10 -8.16 7.27
N ALA A 160 -3.90 -7.61 8.46
CA ALA A 160 -4.91 -6.80 9.13
C ALA A 160 -5.24 -5.52 8.34
N LEU A 161 -4.23 -4.83 7.80
CA LEU A 161 -4.42 -3.65 6.96
C LEU A 161 -5.19 -3.96 5.67
N SER A 162 -4.88 -5.07 5.01
CA SER A 162 -5.61 -5.52 3.82
C SER A 162 -7.07 -5.82 4.13
N HIS A 163 -7.34 -6.55 5.22
CA HIS A 163 -8.70 -6.90 5.63
C HIS A 163 -9.56 -5.67 5.93
N GLN A 164 -9.00 -4.61 6.52
CA GLN A 164 -9.74 -3.39 6.85
C GLN A 164 -10.27 -2.61 5.63
N VAL A 165 -9.72 -2.87 4.45
CA VAL A 165 -10.22 -2.24 3.21
C VAL A 165 -11.49 -2.93 2.69
N PHE A 166 -11.57 -4.26 2.81
CA PHE A 166 -12.65 -5.04 2.18
C PHE A 166 -13.64 -5.69 3.14
N VAL A 167 -13.26 -5.91 4.39
CA VAL A 167 -14.08 -6.64 5.35
C VAL A 167 -14.51 -5.71 6.46
N THR A 168 -15.80 -5.45 6.53
CA THR A 168 -16.42 -4.69 7.63
C THR A 168 -16.51 -5.49 8.94
N ASN A 169 -16.13 -6.76 8.93
CA ASN A 169 -16.16 -7.62 10.10
C ASN A 169 -14.86 -7.51 10.88
N ASN A 170 -15.01 -7.13 12.14
CA ASN A 170 -14.02 -6.67 13.12
C ASN A 170 -13.04 -7.73 13.64
N GLU A 171 -12.75 -8.78 12.92
CA GLU A 171 -11.74 -9.76 13.32
C GLU A 171 -10.32 -9.27 12.94
N LEU A 172 -9.80 -8.37 13.76
CA LEU A 172 -8.37 -8.08 13.71
C LEU A 172 -7.61 -9.28 14.30
N PRO A 173 -6.49 -9.70 13.71
CA PRO A 173 -5.64 -10.77 14.24
C PRO A 173 -4.91 -10.37 15.53
N PHE A 174 -5.23 -9.22 16.09
CA PHE A 174 -4.75 -8.68 17.35
C PHE A 174 -5.96 -8.51 18.29
N TYR A 175 -5.76 -8.76 19.58
CA TYR A 175 -6.79 -8.58 20.62
C TYR A 175 -7.14 -7.10 20.89
N ILE A 176 -7.33 -6.32 19.85
CA ILE A 176 -7.86 -4.95 19.98
C ILE A 176 -9.37 -5.06 20.11
N VAL A 177 -9.87 -4.78 21.30
CA VAL A 177 -11.28 -5.00 21.71
C VAL A 177 -12.26 -4.05 21.03
N ALA A 178 -11.81 -2.98 20.39
CA ALA A 178 -12.68 -1.99 19.76
C ALA A 178 -12.71 -2.12 18.24
N PRO A 179 -13.88 -1.95 17.60
CA PRO A 179 -13.94 -1.85 16.15
C PRO A 179 -13.18 -0.59 15.69
N ILE A 180 -12.08 -0.81 14.98
CA ILE A 180 -11.28 0.29 14.41
C ILE A 180 -11.32 0.21 12.89
N ASN A 181 -11.42 1.36 12.24
CA ASN A 181 -11.33 1.44 10.78
C ASN A 181 -9.87 1.54 10.31
N LEU A 182 -9.66 1.43 8.99
CA LEU A 182 -8.32 1.49 8.39
C LEU A 182 -7.51 2.72 8.83
N ALA A 183 -8.13 3.90 8.84
CA ALA A 183 -7.44 5.14 9.21
C ALA A 183 -7.03 5.15 10.70
N GLN A 184 -7.87 4.62 11.56
CA GLN A 184 -7.56 4.46 12.98
C GLN A 184 -6.43 3.46 13.19
N LEU A 185 -6.47 2.31 12.49
CA LEU A 185 -5.39 1.32 12.55
C LEU A 185 -4.05 1.93 12.08
N GLN A 186 -4.05 2.65 10.97
CA GLN A 186 -2.83 3.29 10.46
C GLN A 186 -2.28 4.37 11.40
N ARG A 187 -3.15 5.14 12.06
CA ARG A 187 -2.73 6.09 13.10
C ARG A 187 -2.11 5.38 14.28
N PHE A 188 -2.72 4.28 14.70
CA PHE A 188 -2.24 3.48 15.80
C PHE A 188 -0.88 2.86 15.49
N VAL A 189 -0.72 2.26 14.30
CA VAL A 189 0.56 1.75 13.81
C VAL A 189 1.63 2.84 13.78
N ARG A 190 1.28 4.03 13.28
CA ARG A 190 2.20 5.17 13.28
C ARG A 190 2.63 5.55 14.70
N MET A 191 1.69 5.65 15.63
CA MET A 191 1.97 5.98 17.02
C MET A 191 2.91 4.92 17.65
N LEU A 192 2.56 3.65 17.54
CA LEU A 192 3.36 2.56 18.11
C LEU A 192 4.77 2.52 17.53
N GLY A 193 4.91 2.61 16.20
CA GLY A 193 6.21 2.58 15.56
C GLY A 193 7.06 3.82 15.83
N THR A 194 6.42 4.97 16.08
CA THR A 194 7.13 6.22 16.39
C THR A 194 7.63 6.24 17.83
N TYR A 195 6.81 5.80 18.78
CA TYR A 195 7.12 5.87 20.21
C TYR A 195 7.65 4.55 20.77
N GLY A 196 7.55 3.47 20.02
CA GLY A 196 8.06 2.15 20.42
C GLY A 196 9.58 2.06 20.51
N ASP A 197 10.28 2.95 19.80
CA ASP A 197 11.75 3.04 19.90
C ASP A 197 12.14 3.89 21.10
N SER A 198 12.70 3.26 22.13
CA SER A 198 13.19 3.93 23.34
C SER A 198 14.39 4.87 23.07
N THR A 199 15.05 4.74 21.93
CA THR A 199 16.21 5.57 21.54
C THR A 199 15.80 6.87 20.87
N VAL A 200 14.55 7.00 20.42
CA VAL A 200 14.03 8.23 19.77
C VAL A 200 13.57 9.19 20.87
N GLY A 201 14.14 10.41 20.88
CA GLY A 201 13.71 11.48 21.78
C GLY A 201 12.23 11.85 21.58
N LEU A 202 11.69 12.70 22.46
CA LEU A 202 10.29 13.13 22.49
C LEU A 202 9.74 13.78 21.20
N MET A 203 10.61 14.08 20.23
CA MET A 203 10.25 14.61 18.90
C MET A 203 10.40 13.54 17.83
N PRO A 204 9.34 12.74 17.55
CA PRO A 204 9.41 11.74 16.52
C PRO A 204 9.62 12.38 15.14
N LYS A 205 10.50 11.79 14.34
CA LYS A 205 10.61 12.15 12.91
C LYS A 205 9.24 11.95 12.26
N ARG A 206 8.66 13.00 11.72
CA ARG A 206 7.45 12.88 10.92
C ARG A 206 7.79 12.05 9.68
N LEU A 207 7.25 10.84 9.59
CA LEU A 207 7.29 10.07 8.35
C LEU A 207 6.65 10.90 7.23
N LYS A 208 7.46 11.31 6.29
CA LYS A 208 6.96 11.93 5.07
C LYS A 208 6.26 10.82 4.26
N VAL A 209 5.12 11.12 3.69
CA VAL A 209 4.31 10.18 2.88
C VAL A 209 5.08 9.60 1.69
N ASN A 210 6.29 10.12 1.41
CA ASN A 210 7.16 9.75 0.29
C ASN A 210 8.46 9.09 0.74
N GLU A 211 8.58 8.68 1.99
CA GLU A 211 9.80 8.06 2.44
C GLU A 211 9.93 6.64 1.87
N GLU A 212 11.17 6.28 1.59
CA GLU A 212 11.55 4.98 1.08
C GLU A 212 11.09 3.88 2.03
N LEU A 213 10.79 2.70 1.49
CA LEU A 213 10.35 1.54 2.28
C LEU A 213 11.27 1.24 3.46
N VAL A 214 12.58 1.44 3.30
CA VAL A 214 13.56 1.15 4.35
C VAL A 214 13.28 1.93 5.64
N ASN A 215 12.81 3.16 5.55
CA ASN A 215 12.42 3.98 6.71
C ASN A 215 11.07 3.53 7.29
N SER A 216 10.16 3.10 6.44
CA SER A 216 8.87 2.54 6.83
C SER A 216 9.02 1.18 7.53
N TRP A 217 9.94 0.33 7.08
CA TRP A 217 10.16 -1.01 7.65
C TRP A 217 10.46 -0.99 9.14
N GLN A 218 11.33 -0.09 9.59
CA GLN A 218 11.66 0.03 11.00
C GLN A 218 10.42 0.35 11.83
N LEU A 219 9.66 1.36 11.41
CA LEU A 219 8.44 1.78 12.10
C LEU A 219 7.38 0.66 12.10
N THR A 220 7.18 0.03 10.94
CA THR A 220 6.21 -1.06 10.77
C THR A 220 6.61 -2.28 11.60
N SER A 221 7.91 -2.61 11.68
CA SER A 221 8.42 -3.70 12.51
C SER A 221 8.15 -3.47 13.99
N LEU A 222 8.51 -2.29 14.51
CA LEU A 222 8.27 -1.92 15.91
C LEU A 222 6.78 -1.96 16.27
N ALA A 223 5.95 -1.36 15.44
CA ALA A 223 4.51 -1.39 15.65
C ALA A 223 3.95 -2.82 15.63
N ALA A 224 4.41 -3.64 14.70
CA ALA A 224 3.98 -5.03 14.57
C ALA A 224 4.39 -5.87 15.78
N GLU A 225 5.59 -5.69 16.29
CA GLU A 225 6.08 -6.40 17.50
C GLU A 225 5.28 -6.01 18.74
N ILE A 226 4.98 -4.72 18.91
CA ILE A 226 4.15 -4.26 20.04
C ILE A 226 2.74 -4.83 19.93
N LEU A 227 2.15 -4.84 18.75
CA LEU A 227 0.82 -5.39 18.51
C LEU A 227 0.79 -6.92 18.73
N ASP A 228 1.85 -7.61 18.36
CA ASP A 228 1.95 -9.06 18.45
C ASP A 228 2.00 -9.56 19.90
N GLN A 229 2.54 -8.75 20.80
CA GLN A 229 2.63 -9.02 22.24
C GLN A 229 1.66 -8.14 23.06
N TRP A 230 0.58 -7.68 22.44
CA TRP A 230 -0.45 -6.89 23.11
C TRP A 230 -1.11 -7.66 24.25
N PRO A 231 -1.41 -7.03 25.42
CA PRO A 231 -1.13 -5.63 25.81
C PRO A 231 0.23 -5.42 26.48
N LYS A 232 1.00 -6.49 26.72
CA LYS A 232 2.26 -6.46 27.51
C LYS A 232 3.26 -5.44 26.94
N SER A 233 3.60 -5.55 25.67
CA SER A 233 4.60 -4.67 25.05
C SER A 233 4.12 -3.23 24.95
N PHE A 234 2.81 -3.00 24.88
CA PHE A 234 2.25 -1.66 24.93
C PHE A 234 2.44 -1.00 26.31
N HIS A 235 2.18 -1.74 27.40
CA HIS A 235 2.45 -1.24 28.76
C HIS A 235 3.93 -0.93 28.96
N MET A 236 4.82 -1.83 28.53
CA MET A 236 6.26 -1.59 28.60
C MET A 236 6.68 -0.33 27.83
N MET A 237 6.08 -0.07 26.67
CA MET A 237 6.31 1.15 25.90
C MET A 237 5.86 2.39 26.69
N LEU A 238 4.68 2.37 27.29
CA LEU A 238 4.17 3.49 28.11
C LEU A 238 5.09 3.76 29.32
N ASP A 239 5.49 2.74 30.03
CA ASP A 239 6.42 2.87 31.18
C ASP A 239 7.75 3.50 30.75
N SER A 240 8.27 3.07 29.58
CA SER A 240 9.50 3.65 29.02
C SER A 240 9.35 5.13 28.67
N MET A 241 8.16 5.54 28.22
CA MET A 241 7.89 6.95 27.89
C MET A 241 7.83 7.84 29.14
N GLN A 242 7.26 7.33 30.25
CA GLN A 242 7.17 8.07 31.51
C GLN A 242 8.56 8.30 32.15
N ASN A 243 9.49 7.36 31.96
CA ASN A 243 10.82 7.39 32.53
C ASN A 243 11.87 8.12 31.63
N ARG A 244 11.46 8.75 30.53
CA ARG A 244 12.38 9.52 29.66
C ARG A 244 12.73 10.85 30.32
N PRO A 245 14.02 11.19 30.45
CA PRO A 245 14.40 12.52 30.87
C PRO A 245 13.96 13.55 29.80
N GLY A 246 13.30 14.63 30.26
CA GLY A 246 12.81 15.72 29.43
C GLY A 246 13.93 16.51 28.75
#